data_3211ef15ba7ba5a9a4fd708cfc43e475
#
_entry.id   3211ef15ba7ba5a9a4fd708cfc43e475
#
_cell.length_a   1.000
_cell.length_b   1.000
_cell.length_c   1.000
_cell.angle_alpha   90.00
_cell.angle_beta   90.00
_cell.angle_gamma   90.00
#
_symmetry.space_group_name_H-M   'P 1'
#
loop_
_entity.id
_entity.type
_entity.pdbx_description
1 polymer ?
#
loop_
_entity_poly.entity_id
_entity_poly.type
_entity_poly.pdbx_seq_one_letter_code
_entity_poly.pdbx_strand_id
1 'polypeptide(L)'
;MFFLLFGFWVLLNGSWTLEIALIGLVVSAALYAFIVKFMGYSPKKEWAIVRRLPRIIGYFLYLVKEVFLSAWATIKLVWSPKLVVEPEITSFHTHVRTLPGKVVLANSITMTPGTITVDMHDDLFLIHCLSLIHI
;
A
#
# COMPACT_ATOMS: atom_id res chain seq x y z
N MET A 1 16.44 -8.04 4.05
CA MET A 1 16.58 -7.81 2.60
C MET A 1 17.26 -9.00 1.91
N PHE A 2 18.45 -9.44 2.34
CA PHE A 2 19.14 -10.60 1.74
C PHE A 2 18.23 -11.86 1.66
N PHE A 3 17.65 -12.27 2.79
CA PHE A 3 16.75 -13.42 2.84
C PHE A 3 15.48 -13.26 1.97
N LEU A 4 15.00 -12.03 1.80
CA LEU A 4 13.87 -11.75 0.90
C LEU A 4 14.28 -11.92 -0.56
N LEU A 5 15.44 -11.42 -0.96
CA LEU A 5 15.98 -11.60 -2.31
C LEU A 5 16.22 -13.09 -2.61
N PHE A 6 16.81 -13.81 -1.67
CA PHE A 6 17.03 -15.24 -1.81
C PHE A 6 15.73 -16.05 -1.87
N GLY A 7 14.76 -15.75 -1.00
CA GLY A 7 13.43 -16.36 -1.02
C GLY A 7 12.68 -16.09 -2.33
N PHE A 8 12.76 -14.86 -2.83
CA PHE A 8 12.17 -14.48 -4.11
C PHE A 8 12.83 -15.23 -5.29
N TRP A 9 14.18 -15.38 -5.25
CA TRP A 9 14.89 -16.19 -6.24
C TRP A 9 14.41 -17.64 -6.29
N VAL A 10 14.31 -18.28 -5.13
CA VAL A 10 13.82 -19.66 -5.02
C VAL A 10 12.37 -19.78 -5.50
N LEU A 11 11.52 -18.82 -5.14
CA LEU A 11 10.11 -18.79 -5.55
C LEU A 11 9.98 -18.72 -7.08
N LEU A 12 10.78 -17.87 -7.73
CA LEU A 12 10.75 -17.70 -9.19
C LEU A 12 11.23 -18.94 -9.95
N ASN A 13 12.17 -19.71 -9.37
CA ASN A 13 12.65 -20.93 -10.00
C ASN A 13 11.70 -22.12 -9.87
N GLY A 14 10.73 -22.07 -8.93
CA GLY A 14 9.71 -23.12 -8.75
C GLY A 14 10.23 -24.50 -8.32
N SER A 15 11.55 -24.65 -8.10
CA SER A 15 12.18 -25.89 -7.69
C SER A 15 13.32 -25.63 -6.70
N TRP A 16 13.55 -26.59 -5.82
CA TRP A 16 14.61 -26.51 -4.81
C TRP A 16 15.71 -27.51 -5.15
N THR A 17 16.76 -27.05 -5.83
CA THR A 17 17.97 -27.83 -6.11
C THR A 17 19.19 -27.14 -5.47
N LEU A 18 20.24 -27.91 -5.21
CA LEU A 18 21.48 -27.36 -4.67
C LEU A 18 22.08 -26.29 -5.59
N GLU A 19 21.99 -26.47 -6.90
CA GLU A 19 22.47 -25.53 -7.91
C GLU A 19 21.73 -24.21 -7.84
N ILE A 20 20.39 -24.25 -7.80
CA ILE A 20 19.54 -23.05 -7.68
C ILE A 20 19.82 -22.31 -6.36
N ALA A 21 20.03 -23.06 -5.27
CA ALA A 21 20.36 -22.47 -3.98
C ALA A 21 21.72 -21.76 -3.98
N LEU A 22 22.76 -22.39 -4.58
CA LEU A 22 24.09 -21.79 -4.67
C LEU A 22 24.10 -20.54 -5.57
N ILE A 23 23.50 -20.64 -6.75
CA ILE A 23 23.39 -19.49 -7.67
C ILE A 23 22.58 -18.37 -7.00
N GLY A 24 21.46 -18.70 -6.37
CA GLY A 24 20.62 -17.75 -5.66
C GLY A 24 21.34 -17.04 -4.53
N LEU A 25 22.19 -17.76 -3.79
CA LEU A 25 23.00 -17.16 -2.72
C LEU A 25 23.98 -16.13 -3.29
N VAL A 26 24.70 -16.45 -4.37
CA VAL A 26 25.67 -15.56 -5.02
C VAL A 26 24.95 -14.32 -5.60
N VAL A 27 23.86 -14.52 -6.34
CA VAL A 27 23.07 -13.44 -6.95
C VAL A 27 22.48 -12.53 -5.87
N SER A 28 21.87 -13.11 -4.84
CA SER A 28 21.29 -12.32 -3.73
C SER A 28 22.35 -11.55 -2.95
N ALA A 29 23.54 -12.13 -2.75
CA ALA A 29 24.64 -11.43 -2.11
C ALA A 29 25.16 -10.26 -2.96
N ALA A 30 25.32 -10.46 -4.26
CA ALA A 30 25.73 -9.41 -5.19
C ALA A 30 24.71 -8.26 -5.25
N LEU A 31 23.43 -8.58 -5.38
CA LEU A 31 22.35 -7.59 -5.35
C LEU A 31 22.28 -6.85 -4.02
N TYR A 32 22.41 -7.56 -2.91
CA TYR A 32 22.42 -6.93 -1.58
C TYR A 32 23.59 -5.97 -1.41
N ALA A 33 24.79 -6.38 -1.82
CA ALA A 33 25.98 -5.52 -1.80
C ALA A 33 25.80 -4.28 -2.68
N PHE A 34 25.21 -4.44 -3.87
CA PHE A 34 24.89 -3.34 -4.78
C PHE A 34 23.91 -2.35 -4.11
N ILE A 35 22.82 -2.84 -3.54
CA ILE A 35 21.78 -2.03 -2.88
C ILE A 35 22.40 -1.25 -1.70
N VAL A 36 23.22 -1.91 -0.87
CA VAL A 36 23.88 -1.25 0.27
C VAL A 36 24.83 -0.15 -0.20
N LYS A 37 25.65 -0.44 -1.25
CA LYS A 37 26.69 0.48 -1.73
C LYS A 37 26.13 1.68 -2.50
N PHE A 38 25.16 1.46 -3.39
CA PHE A 38 24.67 2.49 -4.32
C PHE A 38 23.37 3.17 -3.89
N MET A 39 22.50 2.45 -3.14
CA MET A 39 21.22 3.00 -2.70
C MET A 39 21.25 3.51 -1.25
N GLY A 40 22.39 3.51 -0.58
CA GLY A 40 22.52 3.99 0.80
C GLY A 40 21.64 3.21 1.80
N TYR A 41 21.34 1.96 1.48
CA TYR A 41 20.53 1.12 2.31
C TYR A 41 21.28 0.69 3.58
N SER A 42 20.67 0.86 4.75
CA SER A 42 21.28 0.50 6.03
C SER A 42 20.56 -0.71 6.64
N PRO A 43 21.30 -1.74 7.10
CA PRO A 43 20.74 -2.91 7.79
C PRO A 43 19.92 -2.53 9.05
N LYS A 44 20.27 -1.41 9.70
CA LYS A 44 19.50 -0.87 10.85
C LYS A 44 18.08 -0.46 10.46
N LYS A 45 17.89 0.05 9.25
CA LYS A 45 16.55 0.40 8.72
C LYS A 45 15.71 -0.85 8.46
N GLU A 46 16.35 -1.94 8.08
CA GLU A 46 15.70 -3.24 7.85
C GLU A 46 15.02 -3.77 9.12
N TRP A 47 15.71 -3.76 10.23
CA TRP A 47 15.16 -4.15 11.52
C TRP A 47 13.97 -3.27 11.95
N ALA A 48 14.06 -1.97 11.67
CA ALA A 48 12.95 -1.05 11.95
C ALA A 48 11.70 -1.35 11.09
N ILE A 49 11.87 -1.78 9.84
CA ILE A 49 10.76 -2.19 8.96
C ILE A 49 10.14 -3.49 9.47
N VAL A 50 10.96 -4.50 9.79
CA VAL A 50 10.47 -5.79 10.34
C VAL A 50 9.67 -5.57 11.62
N ARG A 51 10.12 -4.69 12.49
CA ARG A 51 9.41 -4.32 13.72
C ARG A 51 8.06 -3.63 13.47
N ARG A 52 7.91 -2.96 12.32
CA ARG A 52 6.67 -2.29 11.90
C ARG A 52 5.75 -3.20 11.09
N LEU A 53 6.24 -4.35 10.66
CA LEU A 53 5.50 -5.28 9.81
C LEU A 53 4.11 -5.64 10.37
N PRO A 54 3.93 -5.95 11.67
CA PRO A 54 2.60 -6.24 12.21
C PRO A 54 1.61 -5.06 12.05
N ARG A 55 2.11 -3.82 12.18
CA ARG A 55 1.27 -2.62 11.98
C ARG A 55 0.92 -2.43 10.51
N ILE A 56 1.85 -2.70 9.61
CA ILE A 56 1.62 -2.62 8.16
C ILE A 56 0.59 -3.67 7.74
N ILE A 57 0.71 -4.90 8.24
CA ILE A 57 -0.27 -5.97 7.97
C ILE A 57 -1.64 -5.59 8.55
N GLY A 58 -1.69 -5.08 9.78
CA GLY A 58 -2.93 -4.61 10.41
C GLY A 58 -3.61 -3.51 9.60
N TYR A 59 -2.82 -2.53 9.13
CA TYR A 59 -3.32 -1.48 8.25
C TYR A 59 -3.87 -2.03 6.93
N PHE A 60 -3.15 -2.96 6.31
CA PHE A 60 -3.57 -3.59 5.07
C PHE A 60 -4.89 -4.36 5.22
N LEU A 61 -5.02 -5.15 6.28
CA LEU A 61 -6.26 -5.88 6.58
C LEU A 61 -7.43 -4.93 6.84
N TYR A 62 -7.17 -3.83 7.56
CA TYR A 62 -8.17 -2.78 7.78
C TYR A 62 -8.60 -2.14 6.45
N LEU A 63 -7.64 -1.78 5.59
CA LEU A 63 -7.91 -1.23 4.27
C LEU A 63 -8.75 -2.17 3.41
N VAL A 64 -8.40 -3.46 3.36
CA VAL A 64 -9.17 -4.48 2.63
C VAL A 64 -10.60 -4.52 3.13
N LYS A 65 -10.82 -4.52 4.45
CA LYS A 65 -12.16 -4.46 5.04
C LYS A 65 -12.94 -3.23 4.57
N GLU A 66 -12.32 -2.03 4.62
CA GLU A 66 -12.98 -0.78 4.21
C GLU A 66 -13.32 -0.78 2.70
N VAL A 67 -12.43 -1.31 1.86
CA VAL A 67 -12.70 -1.47 0.42
C VAL A 67 -13.92 -2.35 0.18
N PHE A 68 -14.05 -3.49 0.89
CA PHE A 68 -15.22 -4.36 0.77
C PHE A 68 -16.50 -3.70 1.25
N LEU A 69 -16.46 -2.98 2.38
CA LEU A 69 -17.63 -2.26 2.90
C LEU A 69 -18.08 -1.15 1.95
N SER A 70 -17.14 -0.37 1.44
CA SER A 70 -17.42 0.70 0.47
C SER A 70 -17.95 0.15 -0.86
N ALA A 71 -17.36 -0.94 -1.36
CA ALA A 71 -17.86 -1.63 -2.55
C ALA A 71 -19.31 -2.09 -2.38
N TRP A 72 -19.61 -2.68 -1.23
CA TRP A 72 -20.98 -3.11 -0.91
C TRP A 72 -21.96 -1.94 -0.85
N ALA A 73 -21.56 -0.83 -0.26
CA ALA A 73 -22.37 0.39 -0.23
C ALA A 73 -22.62 0.95 -1.64
N THR A 74 -21.59 0.98 -2.48
CA THR A 74 -21.68 1.43 -3.87
C THR A 74 -22.60 0.52 -4.70
N ILE A 75 -22.53 -0.81 -4.52
CA ILE A 75 -23.42 -1.76 -5.18
C ILE A 75 -24.89 -1.49 -4.80
N LYS A 76 -25.16 -1.28 -3.51
CA LYS A 76 -26.52 -0.93 -3.04
C LYS A 76 -27.02 0.36 -3.66
N LEU A 77 -26.15 1.38 -3.80
CA LEU A 77 -26.50 2.65 -4.42
C LEU A 77 -26.86 2.47 -5.89
N VAL A 78 -26.06 1.71 -6.65
CA VAL A 78 -26.29 1.43 -8.08
C VAL A 78 -27.57 0.63 -8.32
N TRP A 79 -27.91 -0.30 -7.42
CA TRP A 79 -29.14 -1.11 -7.52
C TRP A 79 -30.36 -0.44 -6.92
N SER A 80 -30.21 0.76 -6.36
CA SER A 80 -31.34 1.50 -5.83
C SER A 80 -32.23 2.02 -6.98
N PRO A 81 -33.56 1.84 -6.91
CA PRO A 81 -34.48 2.37 -7.92
C PRO A 81 -34.54 3.91 -7.94
N LYS A 82 -34.09 4.57 -6.87
CA LYS A 82 -33.90 6.02 -6.79
C LYS A 82 -32.40 6.29 -6.69
N LEU A 83 -31.77 6.53 -7.83
CA LEU A 83 -30.36 6.89 -7.89
C LEU A 83 -30.22 8.36 -7.47
N VAL A 84 -30.02 8.61 -6.19
CA VAL A 84 -29.65 9.94 -5.67
C VAL A 84 -28.15 9.97 -5.50
N VAL A 85 -27.46 10.40 -6.53
CA VAL A 85 -26.01 10.65 -6.49
C VAL A 85 -25.80 12.13 -6.38
N GLU A 86 -25.27 12.57 -5.26
CA GLU A 86 -24.87 13.96 -5.04
C GLU A 86 -23.35 13.99 -4.92
N PRO A 87 -22.63 14.13 -6.05
CA PRO A 87 -21.19 14.20 -6.03
C PRO A 87 -20.74 15.49 -5.37
N GLU A 88 -19.85 15.38 -4.39
CA GLU A 88 -19.33 16.53 -3.67
C GLU A 88 -17.81 16.48 -3.58
N ILE A 89 -17.20 17.66 -3.57
CA ILE A 89 -15.78 17.84 -3.29
C ILE A 89 -15.65 18.28 -1.84
N THR A 90 -15.03 17.44 -1.03
CA THR A 90 -14.74 17.74 0.36
C THR A 90 -13.24 17.86 0.62
N SER A 91 -12.87 18.60 1.66
CA SER A 91 -11.48 18.73 2.06
C SER A 91 -11.32 18.43 3.54
N PHE A 92 -10.19 17.81 3.90
CA PHE A 92 -9.81 17.57 5.28
C PHE A 92 -8.31 17.73 5.51
N HIS A 93 -7.93 18.01 6.76
CA HIS A 93 -6.53 18.06 7.17
C HIS A 93 -6.07 16.73 7.75
N THR A 94 -4.93 16.23 7.28
CA THR A 94 -4.35 15.01 7.81
C THR A 94 -3.30 15.28 8.88
N HIS A 95 -3.21 14.41 9.87
CA HIS A 95 -2.15 14.46 10.89
C HIS A 95 -0.89 13.69 10.46
N VAL A 96 -0.88 13.08 9.28
CA VAL A 96 0.26 12.34 8.74
C VAL A 96 1.34 13.31 8.27
N ARG A 97 2.51 13.27 8.94
CA ARG A 97 3.61 14.23 8.70
C ARG A 97 4.59 13.79 7.61
N THR A 98 4.63 12.51 7.28
CA THR A 98 5.62 11.98 6.32
C THR A 98 5.04 11.92 4.92
N LEU A 99 5.80 12.36 3.90
CA LEU A 99 5.38 12.30 2.51
C LEU A 99 4.94 10.89 2.08
N PRO A 100 5.72 9.80 2.35
CA PRO A 100 5.26 8.46 2.03
C PRO A 100 3.94 8.08 2.70
N GLY A 101 3.73 8.51 3.95
CA GLY A 101 2.47 8.26 4.66
C GLY A 101 1.29 8.98 4.01
N LYS A 102 1.48 10.22 3.56
CA LYS A 102 0.46 10.99 2.83
C LYS A 102 0.10 10.33 1.51
N VAL A 103 1.10 9.87 0.74
CA VAL A 103 0.88 9.14 -0.52
C VAL A 103 0.13 7.83 -0.29
N VAL A 104 0.48 7.07 0.75
CA VAL A 104 -0.25 5.85 1.12
C VAL A 104 -1.70 6.18 1.47
N LEU A 105 -1.95 7.25 2.23
CA LEU A 105 -3.31 7.68 2.60
C LEU A 105 -4.11 8.08 1.35
N ALA A 106 -3.55 8.91 0.45
CA ALA A 106 -4.18 9.31 -0.80
C ALA A 106 -4.59 8.11 -1.67
N ASN A 107 -3.66 7.16 -1.84
CA ASN A 107 -3.93 5.93 -2.58
C ASN A 107 -4.98 5.06 -1.89
N SER A 108 -4.98 4.98 -0.57
CA SER A 108 -5.98 4.20 0.17
C SER A 108 -7.39 4.76 0.00
N ILE A 109 -7.53 6.09 0.00
CA ILE A 109 -8.80 6.77 -0.27
C ILE A 109 -9.27 6.47 -1.69
N THR A 110 -8.37 6.57 -2.68
CA THR A 110 -8.71 6.31 -4.08
C THR A 110 -9.01 4.83 -4.36
N MET A 111 -8.45 3.91 -3.57
CA MET A 111 -8.77 2.47 -3.66
C MET A 111 -10.16 2.13 -3.11
N THR A 112 -10.76 3.00 -2.30
CA THR A 112 -12.14 2.78 -1.81
C THR A 112 -13.15 3.25 -2.87
N PRO A 113 -14.07 2.37 -3.33
CA PRO A 113 -15.08 2.74 -4.33
C PRO A 113 -15.91 3.93 -3.91
N GLY A 114 -16.09 4.88 -4.83
CA GLY A 114 -16.87 6.10 -4.59
C GLY A 114 -16.05 7.30 -4.08
N THR A 115 -14.73 7.18 -3.94
CA THR A 115 -13.86 8.28 -3.54
C THR A 115 -12.62 8.37 -4.43
N ILE A 116 -12.18 9.59 -4.73
CA ILE A 116 -10.97 9.87 -5.50
C ILE A 116 -10.25 11.05 -4.84
N THR A 117 -8.97 10.90 -4.56
CA THR A 117 -8.13 12.04 -4.15
C THR A 117 -7.82 12.89 -5.37
N VAL A 118 -8.31 14.12 -5.38
CA VAL A 118 -8.16 15.07 -6.48
C VAL A 118 -6.85 15.83 -6.36
N ASP A 119 -6.53 16.29 -5.14
CA ASP A 119 -5.33 17.07 -4.87
C ASP A 119 -4.84 16.85 -3.44
N MET A 120 -3.55 17.07 -3.26
CA MET A 120 -2.90 17.00 -1.95
C MET A 120 -1.87 18.11 -1.84
N HIS A 121 -2.19 19.13 -1.03
CA HIS A 121 -1.29 20.23 -0.76
C HIS A 121 -0.96 20.31 0.73
N ASP A 122 0.30 20.13 1.08
CA ASP A 122 0.77 20.02 2.46
C ASP A 122 0.01 18.97 3.28
N ASP A 123 -0.83 19.37 4.21
CA ASP A 123 -1.68 18.54 5.05
C ASP A 123 -3.15 18.53 4.62
N LEU A 124 -3.52 19.36 3.64
CA LEU A 124 -4.85 19.46 3.09
C LEU A 124 -5.05 18.44 1.96
N PHE A 125 -6.07 17.59 2.09
CA PHE A 125 -6.51 16.67 1.06
C PHE A 125 -7.83 17.14 0.47
N LEU A 126 -7.91 17.17 -0.84
CA LEU A 126 -9.13 17.44 -1.59
C LEU A 126 -9.63 16.13 -2.19
N ILE A 127 -10.82 15.71 -1.81
CA ILE A 127 -11.40 14.43 -2.20
C ILE A 127 -12.71 14.68 -2.92
N HIS A 128 -12.90 14.01 -4.04
CA HIS A 128 -14.18 13.92 -4.69
C HIS A 128 -14.88 12.65 -4.21
N CYS A 129 -16.09 12.81 -3.68
CA CYS A 129 -16.94 11.72 -3.16
C CYS A 129 -18.18 11.59 -4.03
N LEU A 130 -18.54 10.35 -4.33
CA LEU A 130 -19.78 10.06 -5.06
C LEU A 130 -21.03 10.32 -4.21
N SER A 131 -20.91 10.14 -2.89
CA SER A 131 -21.96 10.45 -1.91
C SER A 131 -21.33 10.55 -0.53
N LEU A 132 -21.66 11.61 0.24
CA LEU A 132 -21.18 11.83 1.61
C LEU A 132 -21.81 10.90 2.66
N ILE A 133 -22.83 10.13 2.30
CA ILE A 133 -23.62 9.32 3.26
C ILE A 133 -22.79 8.17 3.86
N HIS A 134 -21.58 7.90 3.37
CA HIS A 134 -20.77 6.74 3.76
C HIS A 134 -19.32 7.06 4.18
N ILE A 135 -19.03 8.31 4.54
CA ILE A 135 -17.71 8.68 5.08
C ILE A 135 -17.79 8.85 6.60
#